data_903ffddcbfcc1ddbc4bce9f6db455001
#
_entry.id   903ffddcbfcc1ddbc4bce9f6db455001
#
_cell.length_a   1.000
_cell.length_b   1.000
_cell.length_c   1.000
_cell.angle_alpha   90.00
_cell.angle_beta   90.00
_cell.angle_gamma   90.00
#
_symmetry.space_group_name_H-M   'P 1'
#
loop_
_entity.id
_entity.type
_entity.pdbx_description
1 polymer ?
#
loop_
_entity_poly.entity_id
_entity_poly.type
_entity_poly.pdbx_seq_one_letter_code
_entity_poly.pdbx_strand_id
1 'polypeptide(L)' 'LETTNVKYPPLQLIQTWVWMMIESGNPELQDKGRNNLILAFGTLAKANEYLTQNLK' A
#
# COMPACT_ATOMS: atom_id res chain seq x y z
N LEU A 1 9.29 -22.79 1.08
CA LEU A 1 9.28 -22.23 0.97
C LEU A 1 9.50 -21.29 0.98
N GLU A 2 9.70 -20.95 1.00
CA GLU A 2 9.98 -20.11 1.07
C GLU A 2 9.82 -19.16 0.95
N THR A 3 9.81 -18.95 0.48
CA THR A 3 9.49 -17.98 0.31
C THR A 3 9.18 -17.04 0.98
N THR A 4 9.03 -17.13 1.49
CA THR A 4 8.71 -16.24 2.17
C THR A 4 9.45 -15.14 2.55
N ASN A 5 10.20 -14.69 1.95
CA ASN A 5 10.94 -13.52 2.21
C ASN A 5 10.40 -12.28 1.59
N VAL A 6 9.13 -12.31 1.27
CA VAL A 6 8.48 -11.14 0.72
C VAL A 6 8.38 -10.11 1.82
N LYS A 7 9.04 -8.98 1.67
CA LYS A 7 8.99 -7.91 2.65
C LYS A 7 7.78 -7.04 2.47
N TYR A 8 7.25 -7.00 1.27
CA TYR A 8 6.12 -6.13 0.97
C TYR A 8 4.91 -6.98 0.62
N PRO A 9 3.71 -6.48 0.91
CA PRO A 9 2.50 -7.19 0.52
C PRO A 9 2.36 -7.26 -0.99
N PRO A 10 1.48 -8.14 -1.48
CA PRO A 10 1.25 -8.23 -2.92
C PRO A 10 0.82 -6.88 -3.49
N LEU A 11 1.19 -6.65 -4.74
CA LEU A 11 0.88 -5.38 -5.38
C LEU A 11 -0.62 -5.10 -5.41
N GLN A 12 -1.42 -6.14 -5.61
CA GLN A 12 -2.87 -5.97 -5.62
C GLN A 12 -3.38 -5.41 -4.32
N LEU A 13 -2.83 -5.88 -3.21
CA LEU A 13 -3.23 -5.40 -1.89
C LEU A 13 -2.82 -3.95 -1.70
N ILE A 14 -1.63 -3.61 -2.16
CA ILE A 14 -1.14 -2.24 -2.07
C ILE A 14 -2.06 -1.31 -2.87
N GLN A 15 -2.45 -1.73 -4.07
CA GLN A 15 -3.36 -0.95 -4.89
C GLN A 15 -4.70 -0.77 -4.22
N THR A 16 -5.18 -1.80 -3.52
CA THR A 16 -6.42 -1.69 -2.76
C THR A 16 -6.31 -0.63 -1.68
N TRP A 17 -5.19 -0.61 -0.96
CA TRP A 17 -4.99 0.38 0.08
C TRP A 17 -4.92 1.79 -0.48
N VAL A 18 -4.30 1.95 -1.65
CA VAL A 18 -4.24 3.25 -2.30
C VAL A 18 -5.65 3.69 -2.71
N TRP A 19 -6.43 2.76 -3.26
CA TRP A 19 -7.82 3.05 -3.61
C TRP A 19 -8.60 3.49 -2.38
N MET A 20 -8.43 2.78 -1.28
CA MET A 20 -9.10 3.13 -0.04
C MET A 20 -8.75 4.55 0.41
N MET A 21 -7.49 4.91 0.25
CA MET A 21 -7.02 6.21 0.69
C MET A 21 -7.50 7.34 -0.23
N ILE A 22 -7.54 7.10 -1.52
CA ILE A 22 -7.80 8.16 -2.49
C ILE A 22 -9.23 8.17 -3.00
N GLU A 23 -9.78 7.00 -3.29
CA GLU A 23 -11.04 6.91 -4.04
C GLU A 23 -12.24 6.49 -3.21
N SER A 24 -12.04 5.98 -2.02
CA SER A 24 -13.19 5.41 -1.28
C SER A 24 -14.20 6.45 -0.85
N GLY A 25 -13.75 7.68 -0.61
CA GLY A 25 -14.65 8.71 -0.11
C GLY A 25 -15.11 8.49 1.31
N ASN A 26 -14.51 7.54 2.02
CA ASN A 26 -14.88 7.19 3.39
C ASN A 26 -13.71 7.48 4.31
N PRO A 27 -13.85 8.41 5.29
CA PRO A 27 -12.71 8.77 6.13
C PRO A 27 -12.10 7.60 6.88
N GLU A 28 -12.92 6.65 7.32
CA GLU A 28 -12.38 5.48 8.01
C GLU A 28 -11.52 4.63 7.10
N LEU A 29 -11.98 4.41 5.89
CA LEU A 29 -11.22 3.63 4.92
C LEU A 29 -9.97 4.37 4.48
N GLN A 30 -10.07 5.69 4.35
CA GLN A 30 -8.92 6.49 3.98
C GLN A 30 -7.81 6.36 5.03
N ASP A 31 -8.18 6.43 6.30
CA ASP A 31 -7.22 6.26 7.37
C ASP A 31 -6.63 4.86 7.39
N LYS A 32 -7.47 3.86 7.18
CA LYS A 32 -7.02 2.48 7.16
C LYS A 32 -6.01 2.24 6.04
N GLY A 33 -6.34 2.69 4.83
CA GLY A 33 -5.46 2.52 3.70
C GLY A 33 -4.12 3.18 3.94
N ARG A 34 -4.15 4.43 4.43
CA ARG A 34 -2.93 5.16 4.72
C ARG A 34 -2.09 4.45 5.78
N ASN A 35 -2.73 4.04 6.87
CA ASN A 35 -2.01 3.38 7.95
C ASN A 35 -1.39 2.07 7.49
N ASN A 36 -2.12 1.31 6.67
CA ASN A 36 -1.59 0.06 6.15
C ASN A 36 -0.38 0.29 5.27
N LEU A 37 -0.42 1.34 4.45
CA LEU A 37 0.72 1.67 3.61
C LEU A 37 1.92 2.08 4.44
N ILE A 38 1.69 2.88 5.47
CA ILE A 38 2.77 3.32 6.34
C ILE A 38 3.37 2.13 7.09
N LEU A 39 2.53 1.23 7.58
CA LEU A 39 3.02 0.06 8.28
C LEU A 39 3.84 -0.84 7.38
N ALA A 40 3.45 -0.93 6.12
CA ALA A 40 4.15 -1.80 5.18
C ALA A 40 5.46 -1.20 4.69
N PHE A 41 5.50 0.11 4.48
CA PHE A 41 6.65 0.75 3.85
C PHE A 41 7.40 1.74 4.73
N GLY A 42 6.84 2.10 5.85
CA GLY A 42 7.45 3.08 6.74
C GLY A 42 6.95 4.49 6.52
N THR A 43 6.79 4.91 5.28
CA THR A 43 6.25 6.22 4.94
C THR A 43 5.42 6.12 3.68
N LEU A 44 4.54 7.09 3.49
CA LEU A 44 3.76 7.14 2.25
C LEU A 44 4.65 7.41 1.04
N ALA A 45 5.71 8.17 1.24
CA ALA A 45 6.63 8.45 0.14
C ALA A 45 7.25 7.16 -0.39
N LYS A 46 7.64 6.26 0.50
CA LYS A 46 8.22 4.99 0.09
C LYS A 46 7.19 4.11 -0.59
N ALA A 47 5.96 4.11 -0.09
CA ALA A 47 4.90 3.35 -0.74
C ALA A 47 4.66 3.86 -2.16
N ASN A 48 4.63 5.16 -2.32
CA ASN A 48 4.42 5.76 -3.63
C ASN A 48 5.57 5.42 -4.58
N GLU A 49 6.79 5.47 -4.09
CA GLU A 49 7.95 5.11 -4.87
C GLU A 49 7.85 3.67 -5.38
N TYR A 50 7.49 2.76 -4.48
CA TYR A 50 7.36 1.37 -4.84
C TYR A 50 6.31 1.17 -5.92
N LEU A 51 5.16 1.82 -5.76
CA LEU A 51 4.09 1.71 -6.74
C LEU A 51 4.52 2.27 -8.09
N THR A 52 5.17 3.40 -8.08
CA THR A 52 5.63 4.03 -9.33
C THR A 52 6.56 3.09 -10.09
N GLN A 53 7.44 2.41 -9.38
CA GLN A 53 8.38 1.50 -10.00
C GLN A 53 7.72 0.23 -10.50
N ASN A 54 6.65 -0.20 -9.87
CA ASN A 54 6.04 -1.49 -10.16
C ASN A 54 4.80 -1.43 -11.03
N LEU A 55 4.33 -0.24 -11.34
CA LEU A 55 3.13 -0.07 -12.18
C LEU A 55 3.46 0.26 -13.62
N LYS A 56 4.69 0.24 -13.98
CA LYS A 56 5.07 0.55 -15.36
C LYS A 56 4.70 -0.50 -16.35
#